data_42d06d1aa5805b33687710354ee0519f
#
_entry.id   42d06d1aa5805b33687710354ee0519f
#
_cell.length_a   1.000
_cell.length_b   1.000
_cell.length_c   1.000
_cell.angle_alpha   90.00
_cell.angle_beta   90.00
_cell.angle_gamma   90.00
#
_symmetry.space_group_name_H-M   'P 1'
#
loop_
_entity.id
_entity.type
_entity.pdbx_description
1 polymer ?
#
loop_
_entity_poly.entity_id
_entity_poly.type
_entity_poly.pdbx_seq_one_letter_code
_entity_poly.pdbx_strand_id
1 'polypeptide(L)'
;MMKKGVFSGASFCFIEGEKEESNCWGLAQVKPTKEQLTSAMLFDVASLTKVVGTTTVILQLVEEGKIILDQSLQTYYPSFQDSNITIRHLLTHTADLQGYIPNRDQLNAQELKDAYNHSFHAGKAIGKKVVYTDAGTILLGFMLEEMFQQSMIEILSERVLLPLGMNESTFLPKNPLNCVPTELHEQRGLIRGATHDPKALVLREHAGNAGLFSNVYDLTKFVRMYLNRGSYHNHQFLKKETIDLLLVNQVPAADKPRSLGWDFKYDVATQRPLLFHTGYTGTFLIIDVQQQSAFIFLSNRVHPEDHRNTYIEERDQLLATYLKEKSSVSDEMTSF
;
A
#
# COMPACT_ATOMS: atom_id res chain seq x y z
N MET A 1 17.05 0.32 -15.33
CA MET A 1 17.12 0.48 -13.87
C MET A 1 18.27 -0.33 -13.26
N MET A 2 18.31 -1.69 -13.30
CA MET A 2 19.41 -2.50 -12.72
C MET A 2 20.80 -2.12 -13.26
N LYS A 3 20.97 -1.97 -14.59
CA LYS A 3 22.26 -1.56 -15.19
C LYS A 3 22.72 -0.17 -14.73
N LYS A 4 21.82 0.68 -14.27
CA LYS A 4 22.12 2.01 -13.70
C LYS A 4 22.32 1.97 -12.17
N GLY A 5 22.31 0.79 -11.55
CA GLY A 5 22.47 0.62 -10.10
C GLY A 5 21.31 1.16 -9.25
N VAL A 6 20.12 1.34 -9.81
CA VAL A 6 18.95 1.88 -9.11
C VAL A 6 18.41 0.91 -8.06
N PHE A 7 18.50 -0.38 -8.35
CA PHE A 7 18.27 -1.50 -7.43
C PHE A 7 19.06 -2.72 -7.89
N SER A 8 19.34 -3.65 -6.99
CA SER A 8 20.12 -4.84 -7.29
C SER A 8 19.26 -6.05 -7.66
N GLY A 9 18.00 -6.07 -7.28
CA GLY A 9 17.06 -7.15 -7.58
C GLY A 9 15.61 -6.68 -7.59
N ALA A 10 14.80 -7.38 -8.39
CA ALA A 10 13.36 -7.15 -8.48
C ALA A 10 12.61 -8.45 -8.77
N SER A 11 11.42 -8.57 -8.21
CA SER A 11 10.40 -9.56 -8.54
C SER A 11 9.16 -8.84 -9.03
N PHE A 12 8.57 -9.28 -10.15
CA PHE A 12 7.44 -8.58 -10.74
C PHE A 12 6.52 -9.54 -11.50
N CYS A 13 5.28 -9.10 -11.71
CA CYS A 13 4.28 -9.83 -12.48
C CYS A 13 3.48 -8.87 -13.36
N PHE A 14 3.34 -9.23 -14.64
CA PHE A 14 2.35 -8.66 -15.55
C PHE A 14 1.13 -9.58 -15.59
N ILE A 15 -0.04 -8.99 -15.57
CA ILE A 15 -1.32 -9.68 -15.67
C ILE A 15 -2.11 -9.08 -16.83
N GLU A 16 -2.57 -9.93 -17.76
CA GLU A 16 -3.41 -9.54 -18.90
C GLU A 16 -4.50 -10.60 -19.09
N GLY A 17 -5.75 -10.25 -18.77
CA GLY A 17 -6.83 -11.22 -18.69
C GLY A 17 -6.47 -12.36 -17.73
N GLU A 18 -6.54 -13.60 -18.20
CA GLU A 18 -6.16 -14.78 -17.42
C GLU A 18 -4.65 -15.07 -17.41
N LYS A 19 -3.88 -14.40 -18.28
CA LYS A 19 -2.44 -14.64 -18.39
C LYS A 19 -1.66 -13.94 -17.29
N GLU A 20 -0.70 -14.63 -16.70
CA GLU A 20 0.25 -14.12 -15.71
C GLU A 20 1.68 -14.41 -16.16
N GLU A 21 2.52 -13.39 -16.15
CA GLU A 21 3.94 -13.50 -16.43
C GLU A 21 4.75 -12.95 -15.26
N SER A 22 5.27 -13.86 -14.43
CA SER A 22 6.08 -13.53 -13.26
C SER A 22 7.56 -13.74 -13.53
N ASN A 23 8.38 -12.79 -13.08
CA ASN A 23 9.83 -12.83 -13.22
C ASN A 23 10.52 -12.40 -11.93
N CYS A 24 11.73 -12.90 -11.72
CA CYS A 24 12.58 -12.60 -10.58
C CYS A 24 14.03 -12.47 -11.04
N TRP A 25 14.64 -11.29 -10.89
CA TRP A 25 15.98 -10.99 -11.40
C TRP A 25 16.88 -10.33 -10.37
N GLY A 26 18.18 -10.68 -10.45
CA GLY A 26 19.24 -9.99 -9.71
C GLY A 26 19.47 -10.51 -8.31
N LEU A 27 19.96 -9.64 -7.43
CA LEU A 27 20.42 -9.97 -6.09
C LEU A 27 19.44 -9.45 -5.03
N ALA A 28 19.12 -10.29 -4.07
CA ALA A 28 18.40 -9.88 -2.85
C ALA A 28 19.28 -8.95 -2.00
N GLN A 29 20.55 -9.26 -1.91
CA GLN A 29 21.54 -8.55 -1.09
C GLN A 29 22.84 -8.34 -1.86
N VAL A 30 23.46 -7.17 -1.72
CA VAL A 30 24.79 -6.87 -2.27
C VAL A 30 25.82 -6.62 -1.17
N LYS A 31 25.41 -6.15 0.01
CA LYS A 31 26.23 -5.94 1.21
C LYS A 31 25.55 -6.53 2.44
N PRO A 32 26.30 -7.09 3.43
CA PRO A 32 27.75 -7.27 3.45
C PRO A 32 28.26 -8.36 2.50
N THR A 33 27.42 -9.31 2.11
CA THR A 33 27.71 -10.42 1.20
C THR A 33 26.66 -10.47 0.09
N LYS A 34 27.04 -10.97 -1.09
CA LYS A 34 26.07 -11.14 -2.18
C LYS A 34 25.16 -12.34 -1.92
N GLU A 35 23.85 -12.14 -2.12
CA GLU A 35 22.84 -13.19 -2.05
C GLU A 35 21.92 -13.12 -3.26
N GLN A 36 21.64 -14.27 -3.86
CA GLN A 36 20.76 -14.35 -5.03
C GLN A 36 19.30 -14.09 -4.63
N LEU A 37 18.58 -13.29 -5.39
CA LEU A 37 17.15 -13.12 -5.19
C LEU A 37 16.41 -14.37 -5.70
N THR A 38 15.43 -14.82 -4.91
CA THR A 38 14.51 -15.89 -5.29
C THR A 38 13.07 -15.41 -5.24
N SER A 39 12.21 -16.02 -6.05
CA SER A 39 10.79 -15.64 -6.15
C SER A 39 9.98 -15.90 -4.87
N ALA A 40 10.48 -16.78 -3.99
CA ALA A 40 9.84 -17.07 -2.70
C ALA A 40 10.16 -16.03 -1.61
N MET A 41 11.18 -15.19 -1.79
CA MET A 41 11.55 -14.19 -0.80
C MET A 41 10.47 -13.14 -0.62
N LEU A 42 10.29 -12.71 0.63
CA LEU A 42 9.33 -11.69 1.02
C LEU A 42 9.98 -10.30 0.99
N PHE A 43 9.30 -9.34 0.40
CA PHE A 43 9.67 -7.94 0.43
C PHE A 43 8.89 -7.20 1.51
N ASP A 44 9.52 -6.32 2.26
CA ASP A 44 8.79 -5.28 2.98
C ASP A 44 8.08 -4.40 1.92
N VAL A 45 6.77 -4.53 1.82
CA VAL A 45 6.00 -3.80 0.81
C VAL A 45 5.65 -2.38 1.23
N ALA A 46 6.11 -1.98 2.42
CA ALA A 46 5.95 -0.63 2.97
C ALA A 46 4.49 -0.15 2.88
N SER A 47 4.27 1.00 2.25
CA SER A 47 2.94 1.64 2.16
C SER A 47 1.91 0.87 1.32
N LEU A 48 2.27 -0.19 0.59
CA LEU A 48 1.25 -1.08 0.01
C LEU A 48 0.39 -1.74 1.10
N THR A 49 0.90 -1.84 2.34
CA THR A 49 0.12 -2.25 3.53
C THR A 49 -1.18 -1.45 3.67
N LYS A 50 -1.17 -0.15 3.32
CA LYS A 50 -2.34 0.72 3.41
C LYS A 50 -3.49 0.24 2.54
N VAL A 51 -3.20 -0.13 1.29
CA VAL A 51 -4.22 -0.54 0.32
C VAL A 51 -4.54 -2.02 0.40
N VAL A 52 -3.53 -2.87 0.63
CA VAL A 52 -3.74 -4.31 0.80
C VAL A 52 -4.51 -4.59 2.09
N GLY A 53 -4.16 -3.92 3.18
CA GLY A 53 -4.69 -4.15 4.51
C GLY A 53 -5.76 -3.14 4.94
N THR A 54 -5.33 -2.02 5.50
CA THR A 54 -6.18 -1.07 6.23
C THR A 54 -7.37 -0.56 5.40
N THR A 55 -7.12 -0.09 4.16
CA THR A 55 -8.19 0.36 3.26
C THR A 55 -9.18 -0.76 2.96
N THR A 56 -8.68 -1.96 2.67
CA THR A 56 -9.54 -3.12 2.34
C THR A 56 -10.49 -3.47 3.49
N VAL A 57 -9.99 -3.51 4.74
CA VAL A 57 -10.84 -3.76 5.91
C VAL A 57 -11.90 -2.65 6.09
N ILE A 58 -11.53 -1.40 5.90
CA ILE A 58 -12.50 -0.30 5.97
C ILE A 58 -13.57 -0.41 4.90
N LEU A 59 -13.20 -0.78 3.66
CA LEU A 59 -14.17 -1.00 2.58
C LEU A 59 -15.15 -2.13 2.93
N GLN A 60 -14.69 -3.24 3.52
CA GLN A 60 -15.56 -4.29 4.03
C GLN A 60 -16.54 -3.76 5.09
N LEU A 61 -16.07 -2.96 6.04
CA LEU A 61 -16.91 -2.38 7.09
C LEU A 61 -17.93 -1.36 6.53
N VAL A 62 -17.58 -0.64 5.45
CA VAL A 62 -18.54 0.21 4.72
C VAL A 62 -19.63 -0.64 4.07
N GLU A 63 -19.28 -1.77 3.43
CA GLU A 63 -20.25 -2.70 2.85
C GLU A 63 -21.15 -3.36 3.91
N GLU A 64 -20.60 -3.62 5.11
CA GLU A 64 -21.33 -4.14 6.26
C GLU A 64 -22.23 -3.08 6.93
N GLY A 65 -22.17 -1.82 6.48
CA GLY A 65 -22.89 -0.68 7.08
C GLY A 65 -22.39 -0.26 8.47
N LYS A 66 -21.22 -0.75 8.89
CA LYS A 66 -20.59 -0.44 10.18
C LYS A 66 -19.81 0.87 10.17
N ILE A 67 -19.36 1.31 8.99
CA ILE A 67 -18.65 2.58 8.78
C ILE A 67 -19.38 3.39 7.71
N ILE A 68 -19.55 4.68 7.95
CA ILE A 68 -19.99 5.69 6.99
C ILE A 68 -18.80 6.59 6.68
N LEU A 69 -18.42 6.68 5.40
CA LEU A 69 -17.20 7.38 4.96
C LEU A 69 -17.16 8.86 5.39
N ASP A 70 -18.29 9.52 5.39
CA ASP A 70 -18.39 10.95 5.72
C ASP A 70 -18.68 11.22 7.21
N GLN A 71 -18.72 10.16 8.02
CA GLN A 71 -18.79 10.27 9.47
C GLN A 71 -17.41 10.59 10.06
N SER A 72 -17.40 11.36 11.16
CA SER A 72 -16.17 11.70 11.88
C SER A 72 -15.44 10.44 12.39
N LEU A 73 -14.11 10.45 12.31
CA LEU A 73 -13.25 9.44 12.94
C LEU A 73 -13.60 9.29 14.43
N GLN A 74 -13.84 10.40 15.12
CA GLN A 74 -14.17 10.42 16.56
C GLN A 74 -15.42 9.59 16.90
N THR A 75 -16.35 9.42 15.98
CA THR A 75 -17.55 8.59 16.19
C THR A 75 -17.19 7.11 16.42
N TYR A 76 -16.16 6.62 15.74
CA TYR A 76 -15.68 5.24 15.82
C TYR A 76 -14.47 5.06 16.73
N TYR A 77 -13.76 6.17 16.98
CA TYR A 77 -12.54 6.21 17.79
C TYR A 77 -12.56 7.46 18.69
N PRO A 78 -13.27 7.43 19.83
CA PRO A 78 -13.47 8.58 20.72
C PRO A 78 -12.20 9.17 21.35
N SER A 79 -11.12 8.36 21.40
CA SER A 79 -9.81 8.82 21.90
C SER A 79 -9.18 9.91 21.01
N PHE A 80 -9.58 10.00 19.74
CA PHE A 80 -9.12 11.05 18.83
C PHE A 80 -9.91 12.35 19.04
N GLN A 81 -9.20 13.48 19.16
CA GLN A 81 -9.80 14.73 19.68
C GLN A 81 -10.51 15.59 18.63
N ASP A 82 -10.23 15.44 17.32
CA ASP A 82 -10.78 16.31 16.27
C ASP A 82 -11.98 15.69 15.55
N SER A 83 -13.16 16.28 15.74
CA SER A 83 -14.41 15.83 15.13
C SER A 83 -14.59 16.23 13.66
N ASN A 84 -13.72 17.09 13.09
CA ASN A 84 -13.83 17.55 11.70
C ASN A 84 -13.30 16.51 10.70
N ILE A 85 -12.44 15.61 11.16
CA ILE A 85 -11.78 14.63 10.30
C ILE A 85 -12.70 13.43 10.09
N THR A 86 -13.09 13.16 8.84
CA THR A 86 -13.91 12.01 8.47
C THR A 86 -13.05 10.84 8.00
N ILE A 87 -13.65 9.64 7.93
CA ILE A 87 -13.00 8.46 7.38
C ILE A 87 -12.57 8.71 5.92
N ARG A 88 -13.43 9.36 5.11
CA ARG A 88 -13.09 9.78 3.75
C ARG A 88 -11.85 10.65 3.69
N HIS A 89 -11.75 11.68 4.54
CA HIS A 89 -10.59 12.56 4.58
C HIS A 89 -9.28 11.80 4.82
N LEU A 90 -9.28 10.80 5.70
CA LEU A 90 -8.09 9.99 5.98
C LEU A 90 -7.74 9.07 4.82
N LEU A 91 -8.72 8.37 4.23
CA LEU A 91 -8.49 7.48 3.09
C LEU A 91 -8.03 8.22 1.83
N THR A 92 -8.47 9.46 1.63
CA THR A 92 -8.13 10.26 0.46
C THR A 92 -6.94 11.21 0.68
N HIS A 93 -6.36 11.21 1.87
CA HIS A 93 -5.29 12.13 2.28
C HIS A 93 -5.68 13.61 2.15
N THR A 94 -6.97 13.93 2.40
CA THR A 94 -7.49 15.31 2.37
C THR A 94 -7.82 15.87 3.75
N ALA A 95 -7.38 15.19 4.81
CA ALA A 95 -7.59 15.66 6.20
C ALA A 95 -6.77 16.90 6.54
N ASP A 96 -5.80 17.29 5.72
CA ASP A 96 -4.84 18.37 6.00
C ASP A 96 -4.26 18.26 7.42
N LEU A 97 -3.83 17.04 7.78
CA LEU A 97 -3.36 16.73 9.13
C LEU A 97 -2.17 17.61 9.53
N GLN A 98 -2.39 18.43 10.54
CA GLN A 98 -1.38 19.26 11.20
C GLN A 98 -1.00 18.60 12.52
N GLY A 99 0.28 18.59 12.84
CA GLY A 99 0.79 18.02 14.07
C GLY A 99 2.21 17.51 13.93
N TYR A 100 2.89 17.40 15.05
CA TYR A 100 4.26 16.89 15.13
C TYR A 100 4.46 16.13 16.44
N ILE A 101 5.11 14.98 16.38
CA ILE A 101 5.49 14.18 17.54
C ILE A 101 7.02 14.22 17.66
N PRO A 102 7.58 14.92 18.65
CA PRO A 102 9.01 14.98 18.90
C PRO A 102 9.52 13.59 19.35
N ASN A 103 10.73 13.24 18.95
CA ASN A 103 11.42 12.01 19.36
C ASN A 103 10.58 10.72 19.24
N ARG A 104 9.65 10.67 18.27
CA ARG A 104 8.69 9.58 18.10
C ARG A 104 9.33 8.19 18.03
N ASP A 105 10.55 8.10 17.51
CA ASP A 105 11.28 6.83 17.34
C ASP A 105 11.87 6.30 18.68
N GLN A 106 11.76 7.09 19.76
CA GLN A 106 12.17 6.74 21.12
C GLN A 106 10.98 6.34 22.01
N LEU A 107 9.74 6.55 21.52
CA LEU A 107 8.53 6.20 22.23
C LEU A 107 8.27 4.69 22.15
N ASN A 108 7.50 4.14 23.11
CA ASN A 108 6.88 2.84 22.94
C ASN A 108 5.57 2.94 22.13
N ALA A 109 4.96 1.80 21.79
CA ALA A 109 3.76 1.77 20.94
C ALA A 109 2.58 2.55 21.55
N GLN A 110 2.35 2.40 22.86
CA GLN A 110 1.26 3.09 23.58
C GLN A 110 1.49 4.60 23.64
N GLU A 111 2.71 5.02 23.99
CA GLU A 111 3.08 6.45 24.00
C GLU A 111 2.92 7.08 22.63
N LEU A 112 3.31 6.37 21.56
CA LEU A 112 3.15 6.85 20.20
C LEU A 112 1.66 6.92 19.81
N LYS A 113 0.84 5.94 20.19
CA LYS A 113 -0.62 5.95 19.99
C LYS A 113 -1.27 7.17 20.68
N ASP A 114 -0.92 7.40 21.93
CA ASP A 114 -1.43 8.55 22.71
C ASP A 114 -0.99 9.88 22.09
N ALA A 115 0.26 9.96 21.63
CA ALA A 115 0.77 11.14 20.93
C ALA A 115 0.01 11.41 19.62
N TYR A 116 -0.34 10.39 18.83
CA TYR A 116 -1.17 10.57 17.64
C TYR A 116 -2.55 11.12 17.98
N ASN A 117 -3.18 10.64 19.05
CA ASN A 117 -4.53 11.06 19.46
C ASN A 117 -4.60 12.53 19.87
N HIS A 118 -3.52 13.07 20.45
CA HIS A 118 -3.51 14.41 21.01
C HIS A 118 -2.76 15.44 20.14
N SER A 119 -1.81 15.02 19.29
CA SER A 119 -0.96 15.93 18.54
C SER A 119 -1.49 16.29 17.15
N PHE A 120 -2.41 15.49 16.58
CA PHE A 120 -2.90 15.71 15.24
C PHE A 120 -4.31 16.29 15.22
N HIS A 121 -4.53 17.26 14.31
CA HIS A 121 -5.81 17.91 14.06
C HIS A 121 -5.91 18.33 12.59
N ALA A 122 -7.12 18.69 12.16
CA ALA A 122 -7.37 19.20 10.81
C ALA A 122 -6.81 20.61 10.63
N GLY A 123 -6.18 20.83 9.48
CA GLY A 123 -5.80 22.17 9.03
C GLY A 123 -6.92 22.88 8.27
N LYS A 124 -6.64 24.10 7.81
CA LYS A 124 -7.61 24.96 7.09
C LYS A 124 -7.94 24.47 5.67
N ALA A 125 -7.12 23.59 5.09
CA ALA A 125 -7.29 23.04 3.75
C ALA A 125 -7.96 21.66 3.73
N ILE A 126 -8.62 21.26 4.84
CA ILE A 126 -9.37 20.00 4.92
C ILE A 126 -10.38 19.88 3.76
N GLY A 127 -10.39 18.74 3.08
CA GLY A 127 -11.21 18.44 1.91
C GLY A 127 -10.79 19.15 0.60
N LYS A 128 -9.79 20.04 0.64
CA LYS A 128 -9.39 20.89 -0.50
C LYS A 128 -8.01 20.55 -1.06
N LYS A 129 -7.15 19.92 -0.28
CA LYS A 129 -5.78 19.62 -0.66
C LYS A 129 -5.43 18.17 -0.35
N VAL A 130 -4.86 17.48 -1.33
CA VAL A 130 -4.34 16.12 -1.13
C VAL A 130 -2.90 16.19 -0.66
N VAL A 131 -2.65 15.84 0.60
CA VAL A 131 -1.32 15.76 1.22
C VAL A 131 -1.11 14.36 1.77
N TYR A 132 -0.33 13.56 1.04
CA TYR A 132 -0.03 12.18 1.46
C TYR A 132 0.66 12.16 2.82
N THR A 133 0.13 11.38 3.77
CA THR A 133 0.71 11.16 5.09
C THR A 133 0.40 9.76 5.60
N ASP A 134 1.30 9.20 6.41
CA ASP A 134 1.07 7.93 7.11
C ASP A 134 0.09 8.08 8.28
N ALA A 135 0.03 9.28 8.87
CA ALA A 135 -0.77 9.55 10.06
C ALA A 135 -2.25 9.17 9.86
N GLY A 136 -2.80 9.43 8.66
CA GLY A 136 -4.19 9.07 8.37
C GLY A 136 -4.46 7.56 8.51
N THR A 137 -3.62 6.72 7.94
CA THR A 137 -3.79 5.26 8.02
C THR A 137 -3.35 4.67 9.36
N ILE A 138 -2.46 5.33 10.10
CA ILE A 138 -2.17 4.97 11.49
C ILE A 138 -3.42 5.19 12.35
N LEU A 139 -4.06 6.35 12.26
CA LEU A 139 -5.30 6.65 12.99
C LEU A 139 -6.45 5.71 12.60
N LEU A 140 -6.59 5.38 11.32
CA LEU A 140 -7.56 4.38 10.87
C LEU A 140 -7.25 2.99 11.44
N GLY A 141 -5.98 2.62 11.59
CA GLY A 141 -5.56 1.39 12.25
C GLY A 141 -6.00 1.35 13.72
N PHE A 142 -5.78 2.43 14.48
CA PHE A 142 -6.22 2.50 15.87
C PHE A 142 -7.74 2.44 16.00
N MET A 143 -8.47 3.07 15.06
CA MET A 143 -9.92 2.93 14.99
C MET A 143 -10.36 1.48 14.78
N LEU A 144 -9.71 0.76 13.88
CA LEU A 144 -10.01 -0.66 13.64
C LEU A 144 -9.72 -1.51 14.88
N GLU A 145 -8.62 -1.28 15.58
CA GLU A 145 -8.32 -1.96 16.85
C GLU A 145 -9.41 -1.71 17.91
N GLU A 146 -9.90 -0.47 18.01
CA GLU A 146 -11.02 -0.13 18.92
C GLU A 146 -12.30 -0.88 18.54
N MET A 147 -12.60 -0.98 17.24
CA MET A 147 -13.82 -1.64 16.77
C MET A 147 -13.76 -3.18 16.91
N PHE A 148 -12.60 -3.79 16.72
CA PHE A 148 -12.44 -5.25 16.75
C PHE A 148 -11.94 -5.79 18.08
N GLN A 149 -11.36 -4.97 18.94
CA GLN A 149 -10.67 -5.37 20.18
C GLN A 149 -9.56 -6.41 19.92
N GLN A 150 -8.86 -6.25 18.82
CA GLN A 150 -7.74 -7.06 18.33
C GLN A 150 -6.60 -6.17 17.86
N SER A 151 -5.38 -6.70 17.78
CA SER A 151 -4.27 -5.97 17.18
C SER A 151 -4.48 -5.78 15.67
N MET A 152 -3.87 -4.73 15.11
CA MET A 152 -4.02 -4.42 13.69
C MET A 152 -3.55 -5.58 12.79
N ILE A 153 -2.44 -6.24 13.13
CA ILE A 153 -1.94 -7.36 12.33
C ILE A 153 -2.86 -8.59 12.39
N GLU A 154 -3.55 -8.86 13.52
CA GLU A 154 -4.57 -9.90 13.62
C GLU A 154 -5.75 -9.57 12.71
N ILE A 155 -6.27 -8.35 12.79
CA ILE A 155 -7.37 -7.87 11.93
C ILE A 155 -7.02 -8.05 10.46
N LEU A 156 -5.84 -7.56 10.03
CA LEU A 156 -5.41 -7.65 8.64
C LEU A 156 -5.20 -9.09 8.17
N SER A 157 -4.66 -9.94 9.04
CA SER A 157 -4.46 -11.35 8.75
C SER A 157 -5.79 -12.09 8.57
N GLU A 158 -6.73 -11.92 9.49
CA GLU A 158 -8.02 -12.61 9.49
C GLU A 158 -8.97 -12.07 8.41
N ARG A 159 -8.98 -10.77 8.18
CA ARG A 159 -9.91 -10.13 7.25
C ARG A 159 -9.43 -10.08 5.81
N VAL A 160 -8.12 -10.17 5.57
CA VAL A 160 -7.54 -10.00 4.23
C VAL A 160 -6.66 -11.17 3.82
N LEU A 161 -5.57 -11.44 4.57
CA LEU A 161 -4.56 -12.39 4.11
C LEU A 161 -5.12 -13.82 4.01
N LEU A 162 -5.74 -14.31 5.08
CA LEU A 162 -6.31 -15.66 5.13
C LEU A 162 -7.43 -15.87 4.11
N PRO A 163 -8.45 -14.99 4.00
CA PRO A 163 -9.52 -15.18 3.02
C PRO A 163 -9.08 -15.13 1.56
N LEU A 164 -8.00 -14.39 1.25
CA LEU A 164 -7.40 -14.36 -0.09
C LEU A 164 -6.35 -15.46 -0.30
N GLY A 165 -6.08 -16.29 0.70
CA GLY A 165 -5.07 -17.34 0.61
C GLY A 165 -3.64 -16.80 0.45
N MET A 166 -3.35 -15.60 0.95
CA MET A 166 -2.03 -14.97 0.94
C MET A 166 -1.13 -15.56 2.05
N ASN A 167 -0.89 -16.87 1.97
CA ASN A 167 -0.35 -17.66 3.07
C ASN A 167 1.14 -17.41 3.34
N GLU A 168 1.88 -16.88 2.38
CA GLU A 168 3.29 -16.51 2.54
C GLU A 168 3.44 -15.08 3.10
N SER A 169 2.41 -14.25 2.94
CA SER A 169 2.40 -12.88 3.44
C SER A 169 2.27 -12.84 4.95
N THR A 170 3.03 -11.98 5.60
CA THR A 170 3.08 -11.94 7.07
C THR A 170 3.45 -10.55 7.59
N PHE A 171 3.14 -10.33 8.85
CA PHE A 171 3.70 -9.25 9.66
C PHE A 171 4.71 -9.85 10.64
N LEU A 172 5.75 -9.11 11.01
CA LEU A 172 6.79 -9.56 11.96
C LEU A 172 7.37 -10.95 11.57
N PRO A 173 8.03 -11.08 10.41
CA PRO A 173 8.53 -12.36 9.91
C PRO A 173 9.38 -13.11 10.95
N LYS A 174 9.05 -14.38 11.20
CA LYS A 174 9.79 -15.24 12.16
C LYS A 174 11.20 -15.60 11.70
N ASN A 175 11.37 -15.74 10.38
CA ASN A 175 12.68 -16.02 9.78
C ASN A 175 13.10 -14.87 8.86
N PRO A 176 13.98 -13.96 9.33
CA PRO A 176 14.47 -12.85 8.51
C PRO A 176 15.18 -13.29 7.23
N LEU A 177 15.76 -14.49 7.16
CA LEU A 177 16.46 -14.98 5.98
C LEU A 177 15.53 -15.21 4.78
N ASN A 178 14.22 -15.38 5.02
CA ASN A 178 13.23 -15.46 3.97
C ASN A 178 12.85 -14.09 3.40
N CYS A 179 13.38 -13.01 3.96
CA CYS A 179 13.06 -11.64 3.53
C CYS A 179 14.19 -11.04 2.73
N VAL A 180 13.84 -10.20 1.76
CA VAL A 180 14.78 -9.33 1.05
C VAL A 180 15.18 -8.20 2.00
N PRO A 181 16.48 -7.94 2.21
CA PRO A 181 16.91 -6.82 3.04
C PRO A 181 16.54 -5.49 2.40
N THR A 182 16.25 -4.52 3.23
CA THR A 182 16.05 -3.14 2.80
C THR A 182 17.37 -2.35 2.93
N GLU A 183 17.55 -1.55 3.93
CA GLU A 183 18.67 -0.62 4.06
C GLU A 183 19.81 -1.22 4.93
N LEU A 184 21.04 -0.88 4.59
CA LEU A 184 22.17 -1.01 5.51
C LEU A 184 22.26 0.28 6.33
N HIS A 185 21.42 0.37 7.36
CA HIS A 185 21.24 1.56 8.17
C HIS A 185 22.37 1.74 9.19
N GLU A 186 22.85 2.97 9.34
CA GLU A 186 24.01 3.28 10.21
C GLU A 186 23.81 2.79 11.66
N GLN A 187 22.61 2.98 12.21
CA GLN A 187 22.32 2.63 13.62
C GLN A 187 21.66 1.25 13.78
N ARG A 188 20.90 0.78 12.78
CA ARG A 188 20.13 -0.47 12.83
C ARG A 188 20.87 -1.66 12.21
N GLY A 189 21.99 -1.42 11.54
CA GLY A 189 22.67 -2.43 10.73
C GLY A 189 21.86 -2.82 9.49
N LEU A 190 22.02 -4.05 9.03
CA LEU A 190 21.24 -4.58 7.92
C LEU A 190 19.78 -4.81 8.34
N ILE A 191 18.86 -4.02 7.81
CA ILE A 191 17.43 -4.17 8.07
C ILE A 191 16.91 -5.30 7.20
N ARG A 192 16.55 -6.44 7.82
CA ARG A 192 16.05 -7.64 7.15
C ARG A 192 15.00 -8.34 8.02
N GLY A 193 13.81 -8.59 7.49
CA GLY A 193 12.69 -9.16 8.25
C GLY A 193 12.15 -8.27 9.36
N ALA A 194 12.57 -7.01 9.37
CA ALA A 194 12.04 -5.96 10.24
C ALA A 194 11.54 -4.82 9.35
N THR A 195 10.41 -4.21 9.71
CA THR A 195 9.84 -3.13 8.90
C THR A 195 10.80 -1.93 8.78
N HIS A 196 10.90 -1.38 7.57
CA HIS A 196 11.74 -0.22 7.28
C HIS A 196 11.15 1.07 7.86
N ASP A 197 9.81 1.23 7.78
CA ASP A 197 9.12 2.42 8.28
C ASP A 197 9.31 2.59 9.80
N PRO A 198 9.89 3.73 10.26
CA PRO A 198 10.21 3.91 11.68
C PRO A 198 8.97 3.99 12.58
N LYS A 199 7.82 4.48 12.08
CA LYS A 199 6.59 4.55 12.86
C LYS A 199 5.99 3.17 13.04
N ALA A 200 5.94 2.39 11.97
CA ALA A 200 5.48 1.00 12.04
C ALA A 200 6.44 0.12 12.85
N LEU A 201 7.74 0.43 12.87
CA LEU A 201 8.69 -0.24 13.74
C LEU A 201 8.37 -0.04 15.22
N VAL A 202 8.00 1.18 15.63
CA VAL A 202 7.59 1.49 17.01
C VAL A 202 6.22 0.90 17.32
N LEU A 203 5.25 1.04 16.41
CA LEU A 203 3.88 0.57 16.60
C LEU A 203 3.75 -0.97 16.55
N ARG A 204 4.68 -1.67 15.88
CA ARG A 204 4.70 -3.13 15.75
C ARG A 204 3.34 -3.68 15.28
N GLU A 205 2.68 -4.49 16.10
CA GLU A 205 1.37 -5.12 15.84
C GLU A 205 0.22 -4.12 15.67
N HIS A 206 0.43 -2.85 16.00
CA HIS A 206 -0.58 -1.78 15.95
C HIS A 206 -0.48 -0.91 14.68
N ALA A 207 0.44 -1.22 13.77
CA ALA A 207 0.70 -0.38 12.59
C ALA A 207 -0.33 -0.58 11.47
N GLY A 208 -1.07 0.48 11.10
CA GLY A 208 -1.99 0.48 9.96
C GLY A 208 -1.38 0.99 8.64
N ASN A 209 -0.15 1.51 8.67
CA ASN A 209 0.46 2.21 7.53
C ASN A 209 1.52 1.42 6.76
N ALA A 210 2.17 0.47 7.40
CA ALA A 210 3.27 -0.33 6.86
C ALA A 210 3.47 -1.59 7.71
N GLY A 211 4.39 -2.49 7.31
CA GLY A 211 4.78 -3.66 8.08
C GLY A 211 4.38 -4.99 7.45
N LEU A 212 3.63 -4.99 6.34
CA LEU A 212 3.36 -6.19 5.57
C LEU A 212 4.62 -6.61 4.79
N PHE A 213 4.97 -7.87 4.92
CA PHE A 213 5.94 -8.58 4.09
C PHE A 213 5.18 -9.51 3.14
N SER A 214 5.46 -9.41 1.85
CA SER A 214 4.76 -10.19 0.83
C SER A 214 5.67 -10.48 -0.36
N ASN A 215 5.22 -11.36 -1.24
CA ASN A 215 5.84 -11.66 -2.53
C ASN A 215 4.86 -11.43 -3.69
N VAL A 216 5.35 -11.57 -4.91
CA VAL A 216 4.56 -11.36 -6.12
C VAL A 216 3.37 -12.32 -6.18
N TYR A 217 3.53 -13.57 -5.77
CA TYR A 217 2.47 -14.58 -5.85
C TYR A 217 1.27 -14.27 -4.97
N ASP A 218 1.52 -13.85 -3.73
CA ASP A 218 0.43 -13.47 -2.83
C ASP A 218 -0.22 -12.14 -3.25
N LEU A 219 0.58 -11.15 -3.68
CA LEU A 219 0.02 -9.91 -4.22
C LEU A 219 -0.78 -10.12 -5.51
N THR A 220 -0.45 -11.13 -6.32
CA THR A 220 -1.26 -11.52 -7.48
C THR A 220 -2.66 -11.95 -7.06
N LYS A 221 -2.82 -12.69 -5.97
CA LYS A 221 -4.15 -13.08 -5.44
C LYS A 221 -4.98 -11.85 -5.06
N PHE A 222 -4.36 -10.89 -4.38
CA PHE A 222 -5.00 -9.61 -4.03
C PHE A 222 -5.39 -8.82 -5.29
N VAL A 223 -4.50 -8.71 -6.26
CA VAL A 223 -4.77 -7.99 -7.52
C VAL A 223 -5.86 -8.69 -8.33
N ARG A 224 -5.85 -10.04 -8.40
CA ARG A 224 -6.92 -10.82 -9.06
C ARG A 224 -8.30 -10.54 -8.47
N MET A 225 -8.40 -10.38 -7.17
CA MET A 225 -9.66 -9.98 -6.53
C MET A 225 -10.18 -8.65 -7.10
N TYR A 226 -9.32 -7.66 -7.31
CA TYR A 226 -9.69 -6.39 -7.93
C TYR A 226 -10.09 -6.56 -9.40
N LEU A 227 -9.29 -7.29 -10.20
CA LEU A 227 -9.56 -7.54 -11.61
C LEU A 227 -10.90 -8.27 -11.79
N ASN A 228 -11.22 -9.21 -10.91
CA ASN A 228 -12.50 -9.94 -10.90
C ASN A 228 -13.61 -9.19 -10.13
N ARG A 229 -13.53 -7.85 -10.06
CA ARG A 229 -14.53 -6.98 -9.45
C ARG A 229 -14.96 -7.43 -8.06
N GLY A 230 -13.98 -7.75 -7.22
CA GLY A 230 -14.16 -8.09 -5.83
C GLY A 230 -14.30 -9.59 -5.55
N SER A 231 -14.29 -10.45 -6.55
CA SER A 231 -14.37 -11.91 -6.38
C SER A 231 -13.01 -12.58 -6.44
N TYR A 232 -12.81 -13.61 -5.61
CA TYR A 232 -11.65 -14.47 -5.65
C TYR A 232 -12.04 -15.91 -5.31
N HIS A 233 -11.68 -16.89 -6.17
CA HIS A 233 -12.05 -18.31 -6.01
C HIS A 233 -13.54 -18.55 -5.70
N ASN A 234 -14.44 -17.95 -6.47
CA ASN A 234 -15.91 -18.00 -6.28
C ASN A 234 -16.41 -17.45 -4.94
N HIS A 235 -15.58 -16.75 -4.20
CA HIS A 235 -15.96 -16.03 -3.00
C HIS A 235 -15.99 -14.53 -3.27
N GLN A 236 -17.12 -13.85 -2.91
CA GLN A 236 -17.22 -12.40 -3.00
C GLN A 236 -16.50 -11.79 -1.78
N PHE A 237 -15.32 -11.23 -2.02
CA PHE A 237 -14.48 -10.63 -0.98
C PHE A 237 -14.81 -9.14 -0.75
N LEU A 238 -15.07 -8.41 -1.85
CA LEU A 238 -15.65 -7.06 -1.89
C LEU A 238 -16.76 -7.04 -2.93
N LYS A 239 -17.76 -6.18 -2.77
CA LYS A 239 -18.80 -6.01 -3.77
C LYS A 239 -18.25 -5.34 -5.04
N LYS A 240 -18.87 -5.67 -6.18
CA LYS A 240 -18.54 -5.03 -7.46
C LYS A 240 -18.70 -3.50 -7.37
N GLU A 241 -19.75 -3.03 -6.71
CA GLU A 241 -20.07 -1.61 -6.53
C GLU A 241 -18.97 -0.89 -5.75
N THR A 242 -18.32 -1.57 -4.78
CA THR A 242 -17.18 -1.05 -4.02
C THR A 242 -15.95 -0.91 -4.92
N ILE A 243 -15.68 -1.90 -5.77
CA ILE A 243 -14.57 -1.78 -6.74
C ILE A 243 -14.87 -0.65 -7.75
N ASP A 244 -16.10 -0.53 -8.27
CA ASP A 244 -16.49 0.54 -9.18
C ASP A 244 -16.38 1.92 -8.50
N LEU A 245 -16.71 2.03 -7.20
CA LEU A 245 -16.53 3.25 -6.41
C LEU A 245 -15.07 3.71 -6.35
N LEU A 246 -14.12 2.76 -6.32
CA LEU A 246 -12.68 3.10 -6.29
C LEU A 246 -12.18 3.69 -7.61
N LEU A 247 -12.88 3.49 -8.72
CA LEU A 247 -12.53 4.02 -10.04
C LEU A 247 -13.03 5.46 -10.26
N VAL A 248 -13.65 6.08 -9.26
CA VAL A 248 -14.18 7.46 -9.34
C VAL A 248 -13.40 8.37 -8.41
N ASN A 249 -13.22 9.63 -8.83
CA ASN A 249 -12.64 10.64 -7.96
C ASN A 249 -13.51 10.87 -6.73
N GLN A 250 -12.96 10.58 -5.55
CA GLN A 250 -13.66 10.68 -4.26
C GLN A 250 -13.56 12.07 -3.61
N VAL A 251 -12.84 13.00 -4.24
CA VAL A 251 -12.54 14.33 -3.70
C VAL A 251 -12.62 15.42 -4.80
N PRO A 252 -13.78 15.63 -5.42
CA PRO A 252 -13.92 16.54 -6.56
C PRO A 252 -13.58 18.01 -6.21
N ALA A 253 -13.61 18.38 -4.93
CA ALA A 253 -13.28 19.72 -4.44
C ALA A 253 -11.78 19.90 -4.13
N ALA A 254 -10.97 18.83 -4.19
CA ALA A 254 -9.55 18.89 -3.90
C ALA A 254 -8.71 19.31 -5.13
N ASP A 255 -7.46 19.71 -4.88
CA ASP A 255 -6.50 20.18 -5.87
C ASP A 255 -6.09 19.12 -6.91
N LYS A 256 -6.29 17.84 -6.60
CA LYS A 256 -6.06 16.72 -7.52
C LYS A 256 -6.97 15.54 -7.20
N PRO A 257 -7.29 14.70 -8.20
CA PRO A 257 -8.15 13.54 -7.99
C PRO A 257 -7.48 12.51 -7.09
N ARG A 258 -8.32 11.82 -6.29
CA ARG A 258 -7.90 10.72 -5.41
C ARG A 258 -9.03 9.71 -5.23
N SER A 259 -8.69 8.43 -5.13
CA SER A 259 -9.60 7.38 -4.70
C SER A 259 -9.45 7.09 -3.20
N LEU A 260 -10.30 6.23 -2.66
CA LEU A 260 -10.20 5.76 -1.28
C LEU A 260 -8.96 4.85 -1.13
N GLY A 261 -7.94 5.34 -0.46
CA GLY A 261 -6.64 4.67 -0.29
C GLY A 261 -5.72 4.71 -1.51
N TRP A 262 -6.26 4.74 -2.72
CA TRP A 262 -5.49 4.66 -3.95
C TRP A 262 -5.22 6.03 -4.58
N ASP A 263 -4.07 6.13 -5.25
CA ASP A 263 -3.78 7.17 -6.23
C ASP A 263 -4.28 6.73 -7.62
N PHE A 264 -4.32 7.66 -8.58
CA PHE A 264 -4.64 7.35 -9.96
C PHE A 264 -3.42 7.45 -10.87
N LYS A 265 -3.32 6.53 -11.80
CA LYS A 265 -2.70 6.71 -13.11
C LYS A 265 -3.80 6.69 -14.15
N TYR A 266 -3.49 7.14 -15.35
CA TYR A 266 -4.48 7.22 -16.42
C TYR A 266 -3.99 6.48 -17.65
N ASP A 267 -4.90 5.74 -18.26
CA ASP A 267 -4.65 5.14 -19.56
C ASP A 267 -4.33 6.23 -20.58
N VAL A 268 -3.34 5.99 -21.44
CA VAL A 268 -2.83 7.03 -22.34
C VAL A 268 -3.87 7.40 -23.42
N ALA A 269 -4.58 6.40 -23.96
CA ALA A 269 -5.52 6.60 -25.06
C ALA A 269 -6.90 7.08 -24.56
N THR A 270 -7.42 6.46 -23.52
CA THR A 270 -8.82 6.66 -23.08
C THR A 270 -8.97 7.57 -21.87
N GLN A 271 -7.86 7.92 -21.20
CA GLN A 271 -7.84 8.72 -19.97
C GLN A 271 -8.68 8.12 -18.82
N ARG A 272 -9.00 6.81 -18.87
CA ARG A 272 -9.67 6.14 -17.76
C ARG A 272 -8.71 5.95 -16.58
N PRO A 273 -9.21 5.99 -15.34
CA PRO A 273 -8.38 5.85 -14.15
C PRO A 273 -7.95 4.40 -13.94
N LEU A 274 -6.69 4.23 -13.55
CA LEU A 274 -6.10 3.00 -13.04
C LEU A 274 -5.74 3.21 -11.57
N LEU A 275 -6.00 2.21 -10.73
CA LEU A 275 -5.62 2.25 -9.32
C LEU A 275 -4.11 2.10 -9.20
N PHE A 276 -3.47 2.99 -8.45
CA PHE A 276 -2.03 3.01 -8.29
C PHE A 276 -1.63 3.26 -6.83
N HIS A 277 -0.67 2.50 -6.34
CA HIS A 277 -0.05 2.78 -5.05
C HIS A 277 1.41 2.35 -5.03
N THR A 278 2.23 3.05 -4.23
CA THR A 278 3.67 2.77 -4.10
C THR A 278 4.05 2.47 -2.66
N GLY A 279 5.11 1.67 -2.49
CA GLY A 279 5.81 1.48 -1.22
C GLY A 279 7.19 2.13 -1.24
N TYR A 280 7.59 2.70 -0.12
CA TYR A 280 8.86 3.40 0.02
C TYR A 280 10.07 2.53 -0.35
N THR A 281 10.01 1.26 -0.03
CA THR A 281 11.06 0.26 -0.26
C THR A 281 11.30 -0.08 -1.73
N GLY A 282 10.51 0.48 -2.65
CA GLY A 282 10.65 0.28 -4.09
C GLY A 282 9.62 -0.68 -4.67
N THR A 283 8.44 -0.68 -4.10
CA THR A 283 7.32 -1.51 -4.52
C THR A 283 6.19 -0.67 -5.11
N PHE A 284 5.41 -1.22 -6.03
CA PHE A 284 4.16 -0.61 -6.50
C PHE A 284 3.18 -1.64 -7.08
N LEU A 285 1.92 -1.23 -7.09
CA LEU A 285 0.83 -1.87 -7.80
C LEU A 285 0.19 -0.86 -8.75
N ILE A 286 -0.11 -1.28 -9.98
CA ILE A 286 -0.99 -0.57 -10.90
C ILE A 286 -2.01 -1.55 -11.45
N ILE A 287 -3.31 -1.21 -11.36
CA ILE A 287 -4.42 -2.11 -11.66
C ILE A 287 -5.41 -1.40 -12.58
N ASP A 288 -5.63 -1.99 -13.74
CA ASP A 288 -6.68 -1.61 -14.67
C ASP A 288 -7.82 -2.63 -14.59
N VAL A 289 -8.80 -2.32 -13.77
CA VAL A 289 -9.95 -3.20 -13.54
C VAL A 289 -10.78 -3.40 -14.82
N GLN A 290 -10.86 -2.38 -15.68
CA GLN A 290 -11.70 -2.44 -16.89
C GLN A 290 -11.08 -3.30 -17.99
N GLN A 291 -9.75 -3.24 -18.15
CA GLN A 291 -9.02 -4.05 -19.13
C GLN A 291 -8.47 -5.36 -18.54
N GLN A 292 -8.81 -5.67 -17.30
CA GLN A 292 -8.34 -6.86 -16.59
C GLN A 292 -6.81 -7.02 -16.67
N SER A 293 -6.08 -5.94 -16.47
CA SER A 293 -4.62 -5.96 -16.52
C SER A 293 -3.99 -5.26 -15.31
N ALA A 294 -2.80 -5.72 -14.93
CA ALA A 294 -2.09 -5.15 -13.81
C ALA A 294 -0.58 -5.35 -13.94
N PHE A 295 0.17 -4.51 -13.21
CA PHE A 295 1.59 -4.69 -13.02
C PHE A 295 1.94 -4.58 -11.54
N ILE A 296 2.50 -5.66 -11.00
CA ILE A 296 3.02 -5.79 -9.65
C ILE A 296 4.54 -5.68 -9.73
N PHE A 297 5.15 -4.80 -8.97
CA PHE A 297 6.60 -4.61 -8.97
C PHE A 297 7.14 -4.49 -7.56
N LEU A 298 8.11 -5.34 -7.22
CA LEU A 298 8.80 -5.38 -5.93
C LEU A 298 10.30 -5.29 -6.18
N SER A 299 10.99 -4.32 -5.58
CA SER A 299 12.43 -4.18 -5.68
C SER A 299 13.08 -3.87 -4.34
N ASN A 300 14.39 -4.06 -4.26
CA ASN A 300 15.18 -3.71 -3.08
C ASN A 300 15.90 -2.36 -3.24
N ARG A 301 15.20 -1.36 -3.77
CA ARG A 301 15.81 -0.07 -4.15
C ARG A 301 16.51 0.67 -3.01
N VAL A 302 16.12 0.42 -1.76
CA VAL A 302 16.77 1.05 -0.60
C VAL A 302 18.01 0.27 -0.12
N HIS A 303 18.30 -0.91 -0.74
CA HIS A 303 19.47 -1.71 -0.40
C HIS A 303 20.63 -1.46 -1.37
N PRO A 304 21.86 -1.26 -0.88
CA PRO A 304 22.25 -1.05 0.52
C PRO A 304 21.97 0.37 1.01
N GLU A 305 21.78 1.32 0.10
CA GLU A 305 21.60 2.75 0.34
C GLU A 305 20.43 3.30 -0.48
N ASP A 306 19.72 4.30 0.06
CA ASP A 306 18.56 4.90 -0.60
C ASP A 306 18.97 5.96 -1.63
N HIS A 307 18.79 5.66 -2.90
CA HIS A 307 18.91 6.60 -4.03
C HIS A 307 17.52 7.06 -4.54
N ARG A 308 16.69 7.58 -3.64
CA ARG A 308 15.28 7.87 -3.85
C ARG A 308 14.96 8.64 -5.13
N ASN A 309 15.65 9.73 -5.40
CA ASN A 309 15.32 10.60 -6.55
C ASN A 309 15.53 9.87 -7.87
N THR A 310 16.67 9.22 -8.04
CA THR A 310 16.97 8.41 -9.24
C THR A 310 15.96 7.28 -9.41
N TYR A 311 15.54 6.63 -8.29
CA TYR A 311 14.53 5.60 -8.37
C TYR A 311 13.17 6.15 -8.85
N ILE A 312 12.74 7.30 -8.34
CA ILE A 312 11.45 7.91 -8.74
C ILE A 312 11.44 8.22 -10.23
N GLU A 313 12.50 8.82 -10.77
CA GLU A 313 12.63 9.13 -12.19
C GLU A 313 12.56 7.87 -13.06
N GLU A 314 13.34 6.84 -12.71
CA GLU A 314 13.38 5.57 -13.45
C GLU A 314 12.07 4.77 -13.33
N ARG A 315 11.42 4.81 -12.16
CA ARG A 315 10.10 4.21 -11.97
C ARG A 315 9.05 4.89 -12.85
N ASP A 316 9.06 6.21 -12.90
CA ASP A 316 8.08 6.95 -13.69
C ASP A 316 8.28 6.71 -15.19
N GLN A 317 9.53 6.54 -15.66
CA GLN A 317 9.84 6.08 -17.02
C GLN A 317 9.35 4.65 -17.29
N LEU A 318 9.54 3.72 -16.33
CA LEU A 318 9.03 2.35 -16.42
C LEU A 318 7.52 2.32 -16.55
N LEU A 319 6.82 3.09 -15.71
CA LEU A 319 5.35 3.21 -15.75
C LEU A 319 4.86 3.82 -17.06
N ALA A 320 5.54 4.88 -17.55
CA ALA A 320 5.19 5.49 -18.83
C ALA A 320 5.33 4.51 -19.99
N THR A 321 6.41 3.71 -20.00
CA THR A 321 6.62 2.65 -21.01
C THR A 321 5.52 1.60 -20.92
N TYR A 322 5.23 1.09 -19.73
CA TYR A 322 4.16 0.09 -19.50
C TYR A 322 2.80 0.59 -20.01
N LEU A 323 2.42 1.83 -19.65
CA LEU A 323 1.15 2.41 -20.07
C LEU A 323 1.07 2.64 -21.59
N LYS A 324 2.17 3.02 -22.23
CA LYS A 324 2.24 3.21 -23.68
C LYS A 324 2.11 1.89 -24.45
N GLU A 325 2.87 0.87 -24.06
CA GLU A 325 2.84 -0.44 -24.74
C GLU A 325 1.48 -1.12 -24.57
N LYS A 326 0.88 -1.02 -23.37
CA LYS A 326 -0.46 -1.51 -23.11
C LYS A 326 -1.52 -0.86 -24.05
N SER A 327 -1.44 0.45 -24.31
CA SER A 327 -2.38 1.14 -25.19
C SER A 327 -2.24 0.70 -26.64
N SER A 328 -1.03 0.39 -27.13
CA SER A 328 -0.79 -0.06 -28.50
C SER A 328 -1.39 -1.45 -28.80
N VAL A 329 -1.40 -2.36 -27.83
CA VAL A 329 -2.01 -3.70 -27.97
C VAL A 329 -3.55 -3.59 -28.05
N SER A 330 -4.14 -2.63 -27.34
CA SER A 330 -5.60 -2.41 -27.37
C SER A 330 -6.09 -1.92 -28.72
N ASP A 331 -5.30 -1.09 -29.41
CA ASP A 331 -5.66 -0.55 -30.75
C ASP A 331 -5.58 -1.61 -31.85
N GLU A 332 -4.66 -2.57 -31.74
CA GLU A 332 -4.57 -3.69 -32.69
C GLU A 332 -5.76 -4.67 -32.55
N MET A 333 -6.30 -4.86 -31.34
CA MET A 333 -7.47 -5.74 -31.11
C MET A 333 -8.81 -5.09 -31.47
N THR A 334 -8.90 -3.77 -31.59
CA THR A 334 -10.12 -3.06 -32.01
C THR A 334 -10.22 -2.81 -33.51
N SER A 335 -9.17 -3.16 -34.27
CA SER A 335 -9.10 -2.99 -35.73
C SER A 335 -9.45 -4.27 -36.54
N PHE A 336 -10.07 -5.28 -35.91
CA PHE A 336 -10.59 -6.49 -36.55
C PHE A 336 -12.10 -6.60 -36.48
#